data_c11c8bff1d5d4f375bfb340f5db23e41
#
_entry.id   c11c8bff1d5d4f375bfb340f5db23e41
#
_cell.length_a   1.000
_cell.length_b   1.000
_cell.length_c   1.000
_cell.angle_alpha   90.00
_cell.angle_beta   90.00
_cell.angle_gamma   90.00
#
_symmetry.space_group_name_H-M   'P 1'
#
loop_
_entity.id
_entity.type
_entity.pdbx_description
1 polymer ?
#
loop_
_entity_poly.entity_id
_entity_poly.type
_entity_poly.pdbx_seq_one_letter_code
_entity_poly.pdbx_strand_id
1 'polypeptide(L)'
;MNEIIALQKYENEAQLAKELIRGFWLAHGDYVITDEEAAENLAAWTDKGHVFYFILKEEIPIGFVHLGSRGAEVDWIEDLFVLPEYQGNGYGSHAIALVEAEIKKYSESVYLELAARNFGAMKLYHRLGYHCLNTVTLRKDFQPENFEVIRSEELL
;
A
#
# COMPACT_ATOMS: atom_id res chain seq x y z
N MET A 1 26.43 -0.45 -8.74
CA MET A 1 25.88 0.84 -8.37
C MET A 1 24.49 0.68 -7.80
N ASN A 2 24.22 1.32 -6.68
CA ASN A 2 22.88 1.29 -6.11
C ASN A 2 21.99 2.26 -6.88
N GLU A 3 20.84 1.78 -7.30
CA GLU A 3 19.84 2.65 -7.92
C GLU A 3 19.23 3.55 -6.84
N ILE A 4 19.02 4.82 -7.20
CA ILE A 4 18.51 5.81 -6.24
C ILE A 4 16.99 5.74 -6.23
N ILE A 5 16.44 5.25 -5.12
CA ILE A 5 15.00 5.28 -4.85
C ILE A 5 14.75 6.37 -3.82
N ALA A 6 13.76 7.21 -4.08
CA ALA A 6 13.39 8.29 -3.19
C ALA A 6 11.88 8.40 -3.08
N LEU A 7 11.42 9.03 -2.01
CA LEU A 7 10.01 9.38 -1.84
C LEU A 7 9.84 10.88 -2.07
N GLN A 8 8.77 11.25 -2.76
CA GLN A 8 8.40 12.65 -2.94
C GLN A 8 6.95 12.82 -2.52
N LYS A 9 6.72 13.64 -1.51
CA LYS A 9 5.37 13.89 -1.03
C LYS A 9 4.57 14.64 -2.09
N TYR A 10 3.32 14.21 -2.28
CA TYR A 10 2.38 14.88 -3.18
C TYR A 10 2.20 16.35 -2.78
N GLU A 11 2.22 17.24 -3.75
CA GLU A 11 1.93 18.66 -3.57
C GLU A 11 0.83 19.13 -4.53
N ASN A 12 1.10 19.04 -5.84
CA ASN A 12 0.15 19.53 -6.86
C ASN A 12 0.20 18.72 -8.17
N GLU A 13 0.86 17.56 -8.17
CA GLU A 13 1.06 16.74 -9.37
C GLU A 13 -0.17 15.84 -9.61
N ALA A 14 -1.34 16.44 -9.73
CA ALA A 14 -2.62 15.73 -9.79
C ALA A 14 -2.71 14.77 -10.97
N GLN A 15 -2.24 15.19 -12.16
CA GLN A 15 -2.33 14.33 -13.35
C GLN A 15 -1.49 13.08 -13.20
N LEU A 16 -0.26 13.21 -12.73
CA LEU A 16 0.64 12.09 -12.48
C LEU A 16 0.04 11.14 -11.43
N ALA A 17 -0.44 11.69 -10.32
CA ALA A 17 -1.05 10.89 -9.25
C ALA A 17 -2.25 10.10 -9.77
N LYS A 18 -3.14 10.73 -10.54
CA LYS A 18 -4.30 10.04 -11.09
C LYS A 18 -3.92 8.92 -12.05
N GLU A 19 -2.90 9.11 -12.87
CA GLU A 19 -2.40 8.07 -13.76
C GLU A 19 -1.89 6.86 -12.97
N LEU A 20 -1.14 7.09 -11.90
CA LEU A 20 -0.64 6.01 -11.05
C LEU A 20 -1.78 5.31 -10.31
N ILE A 21 -2.76 6.05 -9.81
CA ILE A 21 -3.95 5.48 -9.14
C ILE A 21 -4.73 4.59 -10.11
N ARG A 22 -4.92 5.04 -11.35
CA ARG A 22 -5.59 4.23 -12.36
C ARG A 22 -4.81 2.94 -12.67
N GLY A 23 -3.48 3.04 -12.74
CA GLY A 23 -2.62 1.87 -12.90
C GLY A 23 -2.73 0.89 -11.74
N PHE A 24 -2.84 1.40 -10.53
CA PHE A 24 -3.05 0.59 -9.33
C PHE A 24 -4.33 -0.23 -9.40
N TRP A 25 -5.46 0.39 -9.75
CA TRP A 25 -6.72 -0.32 -9.86
C TRP A 25 -6.71 -1.34 -10.99
N LEU A 26 -6.08 -1.00 -12.12
CA LEU A 26 -5.96 -1.93 -13.23
C LEU A 26 -5.15 -3.17 -12.84
N ALA A 27 -4.06 -2.98 -12.11
CA ALA A 27 -3.21 -4.08 -11.65
C ALA A 27 -3.90 -4.94 -10.56
N HIS A 28 -4.78 -4.33 -9.76
CA HIS A 28 -5.40 -5.00 -8.61
C HIS A 28 -6.56 -5.93 -8.95
N GLY A 29 -7.16 -5.81 -10.11
CA GLY A 29 -8.29 -6.65 -10.48
C GLY A 29 -8.91 -6.25 -11.80
N ASP A 30 -8.11 -5.69 -12.69
CA ASP A 30 -8.55 -5.21 -14.00
C ASP A 30 -9.66 -4.16 -13.91
N TYR A 31 -9.68 -3.38 -12.81
CA TYR A 31 -10.64 -2.29 -12.66
C TYR A 31 -10.20 -1.08 -13.47
N VAL A 32 -11.04 -0.72 -14.45
CA VAL A 32 -10.82 0.50 -15.23
C VAL A 32 -11.67 1.61 -14.61
N ILE A 33 -11.01 2.50 -13.87
CA ILE A 33 -11.71 3.62 -13.23
C ILE A 33 -11.67 4.87 -14.12
N THR A 34 -12.63 5.77 -13.92
CA THR A 34 -12.69 7.03 -14.65
C THR A 34 -11.69 8.04 -14.07
N ASP A 35 -11.48 9.13 -14.79
CA ASP A 35 -10.64 10.23 -14.30
C ASP A 35 -11.26 10.85 -13.03
N GLU A 36 -12.58 10.95 -12.98
CA GLU A 36 -13.30 11.45 -11.80
C GLU A 36 -13.12 10.54 -10.59
N GLU A 37 -13.19 9.23 -10.79
CA GLU A 37 -12.95 8.26 -9.71
C GLU A 37 -11.52 8.32 -9.21
N ALA A 38 -10.55 8.49 -10.10
CA ALA A 38 -9.15 8.68 -9.71
C ALA A 38 -8.99 9.98 -8.92
N ALA A 39 -9.66 11.05 -9.32
CA ALA A 39 -9.64 12.32 -8.60
C ALA A 39 -10.25 12.21 -7.21
N GLU A 40 -11.32 11.43 -7.06
CA GLU A 40 -11.93 11.16 -5.76
C GLU A 40 -10.99 10.40 -4.83
N ASN A 41 -10.30 9.37 -5.36
CA ASN A 41 -9.29 8.66 -4.59
C ASN A 41 -8.17 9.60 -4.15
N LEU A 42 -7.67 10.41 -5.07
CA LEU A 42 -6.58 11.35 -4.77
C LEU A 42 -7.00 12.34 -3.68
N ALA A 43 -8.21 12.89 -3.77
CA ALA A 43 -8.71 13.81 -2.76
C ALA A 43 -8.77 13.15 -1.38
N ALA A 44 -9.28 11.91 -1.31
CA ALA A 44 -9.35 11.16 -0.06
C ALA A 44 -7.96 10.80 0.48
N TRP A 45 -7.06 10.39 -0.40
CA TRP A 45 -5.73 9.90 -0.01
C TRP A 45 -4.71 11.01 0.27
N THR A 46 -5.09 12.25 0.08
CA THR A 46 -4.27 13.42 0.41
C THR A 46 -4.93 14.32 1.46
N ASP A 47 -6.10 13.93 1.97
CA ASP A 47 -6.81 14.66 3.00
C ASP A 47 -6.15 14.48 4.38
N LYS A 48 -6.67 15.16 5.38
CA LYS A 48 -6.18 15.07 6.76
C LYS A 48 -6.15 13.62 7.23
N GLY A 49 -5.04 13.22 7.84
CA GLY A 49 -4.85 11.84 8.30
C GLY A 49 -4.33 10.90 7.23
N HIS A 50 -3.94 11.43 6.08
CA HIS A 50 -3.38 10.67 4.97
C HIS A 50 -2.10 11.33 4.48
N VAL A 51 -1.21 10.52 3.91
CA VAL A 51 0.01 11.01 3.24
C VAL A 51 0.17 10.21 1.95
N PHE A 52 0.44 10.90 0.86
CA PHE A 52 0.67 10.29 -0.43
C PHE A 52 2.09 10.62 -0.88
N TYR A 53 2.90 9.58 -1.11
CA TYR A 53 4.25 9.71 -1.62
C TYR A 53 4.35 9.11 -3.01
N PHE A 54 4.98 9.83 -3.93
CA PHE A 54 5.48 9.21 -5.17
C PHE A 54 6.74 8.43 -4.84
N ILE A 55 6.91 7.29 -5.51
CA ILE A 55 8.16 6.54 -5.48
C ILE A 55 8.93 6.94 -6.74
N LEU A 56 10.14 7.45 -6.55
CA LEU A 56 10.99 7.88 -7.66
C LEU A 56 12.19 6.95 -7.79
N LYS A 57 12.48 6.55 -9.01
CA LYS A 57 13.73 5.86 -9.35
C LYS A 57 14.53 6.81 -10.23
N GLU A 58 15.67 7.31 -9.71
CA GLU A 58 16.50 8.27 -10.41
C GLU A 58 15.65 9.42 -10.97
N GLU A 59 14.77 9.96 -10.12
CA GLU A 59 13.86 11.07 -10.40
C GLU A 59 12.68 10.71 -11.33
N ILE A 60 12.57 9.46 -11.78
CA ILE A 60 11.45 9.00 -12.58
C ILE A 60 10.36 8.43 -11.67
N PRO A 61 9.12 8.92 -11.73
CA PRO A 61 8.03 8.36 -10.94
C PRO A 61 7.69 6.94 -11.42
N ILE A 62 7.80 5.98 -10.50
CA ILE A 62 7.55 4.57 -10.82
C ILE A 62 6.42 3.96 -10.00
N GLY A 63 5.83 4.71 -9.07
CA GLY A 63 4.76 4.21 -8.22
C GLY A 63 4.40 5.18 -7.12
N PHE A 64 3.64 4.69 -6.13
CA PHE A 64 3.26 5.50 -4.99
C PHE A 64 3.09 4.66 -3.73
N VAL A 65 3.14 5.33 -2.58
CA VAL A 65 2.76 4.78 -1.28
C VAL A 65 1.74 5.72 -0.67
N HIS A 66 0.62 5.17 -0.22
CA HIS A 66 -0.41 5.91 0.49
C HIS A 66 -0.43 5.46 1.95
N LEU A 67 -0.31 6.41 2.86
CA LEU A 67 -0.38 6.16 4.30
C LEU A 67 -1.69 6.69 4.85
N GLY A 68 -2.19 6.03 5.88
CA GLY A 68 -3.41 6.44 6.57
C GLY A 68 -3.26 6.37 8.08
N SER A 69 -4.38 6.61 8.76
CA SER A 69 -4.44 6.68 10.21
C SER A 69 -5.65 5.90 10.73
N ARG A 70 -5.57 5.43 11.96
CA ARG A 70 -6.70 4.82 12.68
C ARG A 70 -7.07 5.68 13.89
N GLY A 71 -6.92 7.01 13.76
CA GLY A 71 -7.34 7.98 14.77
C GLY A 71 -6.23 8.62 15.57
N ALA A 72 -4.99 8.15 15.42
CA ALA A 72 -3.83 8.75 16.07
C ALA A 72 -2.83 9.22 15.01
N GLU A 73 -1.67 8.57 14.94
CA GLU A 73 -0.65 8.94 13.96
C GLU A 73 -0.93 8.36 12.57
N VAL A 74 -0.28 8.93 11.55
CA VAL A 74 -0.36 8.42 10.16
C VAL A 74 0.70 7.35 10.02
N ASP A 75 0.44 6.18 10.58
CA ASP A 75 1.40 5.08 10.67
C ASP A 75 0.90 3.77 10.05
N TRP A 76 -0.11 3.84 9.19
CA TRP A 76 -0.62 2.70 8.44
C TRP A 76 -0.24 2.81 6.97
N ILE A 77 0.39 1.75 6.44
CA ILE A 77 0.63 1.64 5.00
C ILE A 77 -0.66 1.08 4.40
N GLU A 78 -1.38 1.94 3.69
CA GLU A 78 -2.69 1.57 3.11
C GLU A 78 -2.53 0.96 1.73
N ASP A 79 -1.73 1.60 0.87
CA ASP A 79 -1.55 1.17 -0.51
C ASP A 79 -0.09 1.34 -0.91
N LEU A 80 0.41 0.37 -1.66
CA LEU A 80 1.74 0.41 -2.26
C LEU A 80 1.62 -0.07 -3.71
N PHE A 81 2.09 0.72 -4.64
CA PHE A 81 2.04 0.36 -6.05
C PHE A 81 3.35 0.72 -6.75
N VAL A 82 3.86 -0.21 -7.53
CA VAL A 82 4.99 -0.01 -8.44
C VAL A 82 4.50 -0.41 -9.83
N LEU A 83 4.75 0.42 -10.82
CA LEU A 83 4.37 0.13 -12.21
C LEU A 83 4.90 -1.23 -12.63
N PRO A 84 4.11 -2.00 -13.41
CA PRO A 84 4.48 -3.37 -13.77
C PRO A 84 5.88 -3.52 -14.37
N GLU A 85 6.29 -2.57 -15.22
CA GLU A 85 7.61 -2.61 -15.87
C GLU A 85 8.79 -2.43 -14.91
N TYR A 86 8.51 -1.99 -13.67
CA TYR A 86 9.53 -1.80 -12.63
C TYR A 86 9.44 -2.83 -11.50
N GLN A 87 8.48 -3.73 -11.54
CA GLN A 87 8.31 -4.75 -10.51
C GLN A 87 9.40 -5.82 -10.60
N GLY A 88 9.61 -6.54 -9.47
CA GLY A 88 10.59 -7.62 -9.41
C GLY A 88 12.04 -7.18 -9.21
N ASN A 89 12.26 -5.91 -8.87
CA ASN A 89 13.61 -5.34 -8.68
C ASN A 89 13.88 -4.90 -7.24
N GLY A 90 12.93 -5.13 -6.32
CA GLY A 90 13.08 -4.73 -4.92
C GLY A 90 12.76 -3.26 -4.65
N TYR A 91 12.22 -2.53 -5.60
CA TYR A 91 11.92 -1.11 -5.41
C TYR A 91 10.80 -0.88 -4.39
N GLY A 92 9.79 -1.74 -4.38
CA GLY A 92 8.72 -1.67 -3.39
C GLY A 92 9.24 -1.86 -1.98
N SER A 93 10.12 -2.85 -1.77
CA SER A 93 10.75 -3.10 -0.46
C SER A 93 11.61 -1.92 -0.03
N HIS A 94 12.35 -1.32 -0.97
CA HIS A 94 13.14 -0.12 -0.69
C HIS A 94 12.25 1.06 -0.29
N ALA A 95 11.13 1.25 -1.00
CA ALA A 95 10.18 2.30 -0.68
C ALA A 95 9.59 2.11 0.73
N ILE A 96 9.29 0.86 1.11
CA ILE A 96 8.80 0.54 2.47
C ILE A 96 9.83 0.94 3.52
N ALA A 97 11.11 0.63 3.30
CA ALA A 97 12.16 1.02 4.23
C ALA A 97 12.22 2.54 4.40
N LEU A 98 12.05 3.30 3.32
CA LEU A 98 12.04 4.76 3.38
C LEU A 98 10.80 5.29 4.13
N VAL A 99 9.65 4.67 3.90
CA VAL A 99 8.41 5.01 4.61
C VAL A 99 8.57 4.73 6.12
N GLU A 100 9.14 3.57 6.47
CA GLU A 100 9.38 3.22 7.86
C GLU A 100 10.28 4.25 8.54
N ALA A 101 11.31 4.72 7.85
CA ALA A 101 12.21 5.76 8.38
C ALA A 101 11.43 7.06 8.67
N GLU A 102 10.46 7.41 7.84
CA GLU A 102 9.62 8.59 8.09
C GLU A 102 8.66 8.37 9.27
N ILE A 103 7.98 7.24 9.31
CA ILE A 103 7.03 6.92 10.39
C ILE A 103 7.73 6.83 11.74
N LYS A 104 8.94 6.27 11.75
CA LYS A 104 9.74 6.10 12.97
C LYS A 104 10.01 7.42 13.71
N LYS A 105 9.95 8.55 13.00
CA LYS A 105 10.17 9.86 13.59
C LYS A 105 9.07 10.25 14.58
N TYR A 106 7.87 9.65 14.48
CA TYR A 106 6.73 10.04 15.29
C TYR A 106 5.88 8.88 15.81
N SER A 107 6.17 7.65 15.43
CA SER A 107 5.44 6.48 15.91
C SER A 107 6.40 5.35 16.28
N GLU A 108 5.98 4.49 17.20
CA GLU A 108 6.78 3.34 17.64
C GLU A 108 6.57 2.12 16.76
N SER A 109 5.55 2.14 15.93
CA SER A 109 5.19 1.01 15.08
C SER A 109 4.64 1.48 13.75
N VAL A 110 4.72 0.60 12.75
CA VAL A 110 4.08 0.77 11.46
C VAL A 110 3.16 -0.42 11.23
N TYR A 111 2.00 -0.16 10.67
CA TYR A 111 0.94 -1.15 10.51
C TYR A 111 0.56 -1.32 9.04
N LEU A 112 0.09 -2.50 8.68
CA LEU A 112 -0.56 -2.74 7.39
C LEU A 112 -1.56 -3.88 7.52
N GLU A 113 -2.51 -3.92 6.60
CA GLU A 113 -3.50 -4.98 6.53
C GLU A 113 -3.35 -5.74 5.21
N LEU A 114 -3.52 -7.05 5.27
CA LEU A 114 -3.47 -7.92 4.11
C LEU A 114 -4.68 -8.82 4.09
N ALA A 115 -5.16 -9.13 2.89
CA ALA A 115 -6.15 -10.19 2.76
C ALA A 115 -5.50 -11.52 3.17
N ALA A 116 -6.19 -12.31 3.98
CA ALA A 116 -5.66 -13.56 4.52
C ALA A 116 -5.19 -14.53 3.42
N ARG A 117 -5.83 -14.49 2.25
CA ARG A 117 -5.47 -15.34 1.11
C ARG A 117 -4.28 -14.84 0.29
N ASN A 118 -3.78 -13.64 0.58
CA ASN A 118 -2.64 -13.08 -0.15
C ASN A 118 -1.32 -13.57 0.46
N PHE A 119 -1.02 -14.84 0.22
CA PHE A 119 0.18 -15.50 0.78
C PHE A 119 1.47 -14.88 0.30
N GLY A 120 1.50 -14.40 -0.95
CA GLY A 120 2.69 -13.76 -1.50
C GLY A 120 3.05 -12.48 -0.75
N ALA A 121 2.07 -11.63 -0.51
CA ALA A 121 2.26 -10.40 0.25
C ALA A 121 2.63 -10.70 1.71
N MET A 122 1.97 -11.70 2.33
CA MET A 122 2.31 -12.11 3.70
C MET A 122 3.75 -12.54 3.83
N LYS A 123 4.25 -13.34 2.89
CA LYS A 123 5.66 -13.78 2.90
C LYS A 123 6.61 -12.60 2.74
N LEU A 124 6.28 -11.68 1.83
CA LEU A 124 7.08 -10.48 1.62
C LEU A 124 7.19 -9.65 2.89
N TYR A 125 6.05 -9.30 3.49
CA TYR A 125 6.04 -8.45 4.67
C TYR A 125 6.63 -9.16 5.90
N HIS A 126 6.44 -10.47 6.01
CA HIS A 126 7.10 -11.23 7.06
C HIS A 126 8.63 -11.11 6.96
N ARG A 127 9.18 -11.24 5.75
CA ARG A 127 10.63 -11.05 5.54
C ARG A 127 11.09 -9.63 5.86
N LEU A 128 10.20 -8.65 5.72
CA LEU A 128 10.50 -7.25 6.03
C LEU A 128 10.33 -6.91 7.52
N GLY A 129 9.95 -7.89 8.34
CA GLY A 129 9.87 -7.72 9.79
C GLY A 129 8.46 -7.57 10.37
N TYR A 130 7.43 -7.74 9.56
CA TYR A 130 6.03 -7.65 10.03
C TYR A 130 5.59 -9.00 10.58
N HIS A 131 6.01 -9.29 11.83
CA HIS A 131 5.83 -10.59 12.47
C HIS A 131 4.66 -10.65 13.45
N CYS A 132 4.17 -9.51 13.94
CA CYS A 132 3.17 -9.48 15.00
C CYS A 132 1.78 -9.31 14.42
N LEU A 133 0.84 -10.15 14.85
CA LEU A 133 -0.57 -9.94 14.56
C LEU A 133 -1.09 -8.88 15.53
N ASN A 134 -1.58 -7.78 15.00
CA ASN A 134 -2.07 -6.67 15.81
C ASN A 134 -3.58 -6.79 16.06
N THR A 135 -4.34 -6.89 14.98
CA THR A 135 -5.79 -7.15 15.04
C THR A 135 -6.11 -8.29 14.09
N VAL A 136 -7.22 -8.96 14.35
CA VAL A 136 -7.71 -10.03 13.48
C VAL A 136 -9.17 -9.74 13.16
N THR A 137 -9.49 -9.75 11.88
CA THR A 137 -10.87 -9.62 11.41
C THR A 137 -11.42 -11.01 11.17
N LEU A 138 -12.52 -11.33 11.83
CA LEU A 138 -13.22 -12.60 11.63
C LEU A 138 -14.49 -12.35 10.84
N ARG A 139 -14.81 -13.28 9.95
CA ARG A 139 -16.00 -13.22 9.11
C ARG A 139 -16.77 -14.51 9.23
N LYS A 140 -18.10 -14.41 9.29
CA LYS A 140 -19.00 -15.56 9.21
C LYS A 140 -19.82 -15.43 7.93
N ASP A 141 -19.72 -16.40 7.07
CA ASP A 141 -20.48 -16.43 5.83
C ASP A 141 -21.77 -17.22 6.03
N PHE A 142 -22.90 -16.61 5.64
CA PHE A 142 -24.20 -17.29 5.76
C PHE A 142 -24.46 -18.24 4.58
N GLN A 143 -23.69 -18.08 3.50
CA GLN A 143 -23.65 -18.98 2.36
C GLN A 143 -22.19 -19.26 2.01
N PRO A 144 -21.53 -20.13 2.80
CA PRO A 144 -20.09 -20.34 2.68
C PRO A 144 -19.64 -20.89 1.33
N GLU A 145 -20.53 -21.53 0.58
CA GLU A 145 -20.24 -22.03 -0.76
C GLU A 145 -19.91 -20.92 -1.77
N ASN A 146 -20.27 -19.68 -1.46
CA ASN A 146 -20.00 -18.54 -2.33
C ASN A 146 -18.63 -17.91 -2.10
N PHE A 147 -17.87 -18.41 -1.13
CA PHE A 147 -16.61 -17.78 -0.71
C PHE A 147 -15.48 -18.78 -0.55
N GLU A 148 -14.28 -18.38 -0.96
CA GLU A 148 -13.06 -19.06 -0.58
C GLU A 148 -12.49 -18.37 0.66
N VAL A 149 -12.18 -19.15 1.70
CA VAL A 149 -11.74 -18.59 2.98
C VAL A 149 -10.59 -19.40 3.56
N ILE A 150 -9.75 -18.71 4.37
CA ILE A 150 -8.83 -19.38 5.26
C ILE A 150 -9.55 -19.53 6.58
N ARG A 151 -9.63 -20.74 7.07
CA ARG A 151 -10.32 -21.07 8.33
C ARG A 151 -9.47 -20.67 9.52
N SER A 152 -10.12 -20.22 10.58
CA SER A 152 -9.43 -19.83 11.79
C SER A 152 -8.65 -20.98 12.44
N GLU A 153 -9.11 -22.21 12.31
CA GLU A 153 -8.41 -23.38 12.81
C GLU A 153 -7.10 -23.66 12.09
N GLU A 154 -6.90 -23.08 10.90
CA GLU A 154 -5.64 -23.17 10.18
C GLU A 154 -4.60 -22.15 10.69
N LEU A 155 -5.09 -21.12 11.37
CA LEU A 155 -4.25 -20.06 11.92
C LEU A 155 -3.93 -20.30 13.40
N LEU A 156 -4.79 -21.03 14.08
CA LEU A 156 -4.68 -21.36 15.50
C LEU A 156 -4.15 -22.78 15.69
#